data_230e3792b1d17ee069f9648d89943e71
#
_entry.id   230e3792b1d17ee069f9648d89943e71
#
_cell.length_a   1.000
_cell.length_b   1.000
_cell.length_c   1.000
_cell.angle_alpha   90.00
_cell.angle_beta   90.00
_cell.angle_gamma   90.00
#
_symmetry.space_group_name_H-M   'P 1'
#
loop_
_entity.id
_entity.type
_entity.pdbx_description
1 polymer ?
#
loop_
_entity_poly.entity_id
_entity_poly.type
_entity_poly.pdbx_seq_one_letter_code
_entity_poly.pdbx_strand_id
1 'polypeptide(L)'
;RSTLFPYTTLFRSSYLYGQINAESAGTKQISGAGGQLDFVLGAYKSKGGKSFVCFSSTFKSKDGKMHSRIRPTLAEGSTVTDTRPNTHWVVTEYGKVCLKGLSLWERAEALISIAHPDFRDELIAEAEKMKIWRKSNK
;
A
#
# COMPACT_ATOMS: atom_id res chain seq x y z
N ARG A 1 -7.53 -1.65 28.03
CA ARG A 1 -6.45 -0.92 27.32
C ARG A 1 -6.00 -1.79 26.18
N SER A 2 -6.52 -1.59 24.98
CA SER A 2 -6.05 -2.25 23.79
C SER A 2 -4.70 -1.66 23.39
N THR A 3 -3.63 -2.42 23.57
CA THR A 3 -2.31 -2.08 23.09
C THR A 3 -2.30 -2.32 21.59
N LEU A 4 -2.39 -1.26 20.81
CA LEU A 4 -2.09 -1.29 19.39
C LEU A 4 -0.60 -1.57 19.25
N PHE A 5 -0.24 -2.81 18.89
CA PHE A 5 1.12 -3.11 18.48
C PHE A 5 1.28 -2.68 17.02
N PRO A 6 2.16 -1.73 16.72
CA PRO A 6 2.55 -1.49 15.35
C PRO A 6 3.43 -2.69 14.92
N TYR A 7 2.84 -3.64 14.21
CA TYR A 7 3.64 -4.62 13.48
C TYR A 7 4.36 -3.87 12.35
N THR A 8 5.55 -3.40 12.62
CA THR A 8 6.48 -2.93 11.59
C THR A 8 7.03 -4.15 10.86
N THR A 9 6.30 -4.64 9.89
CA THR A 9 6.86 -5.61 8.96
C THR A 9 7.72 -4.87 7.95
N LEU A 10 9.00 -5.19 7.90
CA LEU A 10 10.02 -4.65 6.99
C LEU A 10 9.68 -4.78 5.49
N PHE A 11 8.63 -5.49 5.13
CA PHE A 11 8.30 -5.89 3.76
C PHE A 11 6.94 -5.41 3.24
N ARG A 12 6.25 -4.52 3.97
CA ARG A 12 4.97 -4.00 3.48
C ARG A 12 5.17 -3.16 2.23
N SER A 13 4.37 -3.45 1.20
CA SER A 13 4.26 -2.63 0.01
C SER A 13 2.80 -2.48 -0.39
N SER A 14 2.46 -1.32 -0.95
CA SER A 14 1.16 -1.03 -1.53
C SER A 14 1.28 -0.91 -3.04
N TYR A 15 0.24 -1.30 -3.73
CA TYR A 15 0.13 -1.20 -5.18
C TYR A 15 -0.92 -0.17 -5.57
N LEU A 16 -0.82 0.40 -6.77
CA LEU A 16 -1.70 1.49 -7.19
C LEU A 16 -3.20 1.12 -7.20
N TYR A 17 -3.53 -0.17 -7.25
CA TYR A 17 -4.91 -0.64 -7.06
C TYR A 17 -5.35 -0.69 -5.58
N GLY A 18 -4.42 -0.53 -4.63
CA GLY A 18 -4.71 -0.54 -3.20
C GLY A 18 -4.57 -1.91 -2.51
N GLN A 19 -4.00 -2.93 -3.17
CA GLN A 19 -3.61 -4.16 -2.49
C GLN A 19 -2.38 -3.94 -1.64
N ILE A 20 -2.30 -4.67 -0.53
CA ILE A 20 -1.15 -4.68 0.37
C ILE A 20 -0.51 -6.07 0.36
N ASN A 21 0.80 -6.10 0.17
CA ASN A 21 1.63 -7.26 0.45
C ASN A 21 2.41 -7.00 1.74
N ALA A 22 2.32 -7.91 2.70
CA ALA A 22 3.00 -7.83 3.98
C ALA A 22 3.76 -9.13 4.33
N GLU A 23 3.84 -10.10 3.41
CA GLU A 23 4.32 -11.44 3.73
C GLU A 23 5.35 -11.99 2.74
N SER A 24 5.50 -11.40 1.55
CA SER A 24 6.41 -11.91 0.53
C SER A 24 7.24 -10.83 -0.17
N ALA A 25 8.36 -11.23 -0.75
CA ALA A 25 9.17 -10.43 -1.66
C ALA A 25 9.30 -11.21 -2.99
N GLY A 26 8.45 -10.87 -3.97
CA GLY A 26 8.28 -11.70 -5.16
C GLY A 26 7.80 -13.10 -4.76
N THR A 27 8.43 -14.13 -5.31
CA THR A 27 8.15 -15.55 -5.00
C THR A 27 8.63 -15.99 -3.62
N LYS A 28 9.50 -15.19 -2.96
CA LYS A 28 10.05 -15.55 -1.66
C LYS A 28 9.06 -15.20 -0.54
N GLN A 29 8.49 -16.22 0.08
CA GLN A 29 7.71 -16.07 1.30
C GLN A 29 8.63 -15.68 2.47
N ILE A 30 8.28 -14.59 3.19
CA ILE A 30 9.05 -14.05 4.33
C ILE A 30 8.37 -14.41 5.65
N SER A 31 7.04 -14.34 5.68
CA SER A 31 6.21 -14.63 6.85
C SER A 31 4.88 -15.22 6.43
N GLY A 32 4.10 -15.75 7.36
CA GLY A 32 2.69 -16.05 7.11
C GLY A 32 1.82 -14.78 7.07
N ALA A 33 0.60 -14.92 6.59
CA ALA A 33 -0.39 -13.82 6.56
C ALA A 33 -0.70 -13.29 7.97
N GLY A 34 -0.64 -14.14 8.99
CA GLY A 34 -1.03 -13.81 10.35
C GLY A 34 -2.48 -13.30 10.43
N GLY A 35 -2.77 -12.47 11.41
CA GLY A 35 -4.08 -11.88 11.63
C GLY A 35 -4.29 -10.51 10.98
N GLN A 36 -3.44 -10.05 10.06
CA GLN A 36 -3.50 -8.70 9.51
C GLN A 36 -4.86 -8.41 8.86
N LEU A 37 -5.34 -9.31 8.01
CA LEU A 37 -6.63 -9.17 7.34
C LEU A 37 -7.79 -9.17 8.35
N ASP A 38 -7.75 -10.02 9.37
CA ASP A 38 -8.79 -10.08 10.41
C ASP A 38 -8.87 -8.76 11.19
N PHE A 39 -7.72 -8.18 11.55
CA PHE A 39 -7.66 -6.87 12.20
C PHE A 39 -8.17 -5.74 11.31
N VAL A 40 -7.81 -5.73 10.03
CA VAL A 40 -8.31 -4.75 9.06
C VAL A 40 -9.83 -4.82 8.93
N LEU A 41 -10.38 -6.02 8.80
CA LEU A 41 -11.82 -6.25 8.70
C LEU A 41 -12.54 -5.92 10.00
N GLY A 42 -12.04 -6.39 11.13
CA GLY A 42 -12.62 -6.14 12.46
C GLY A 42 -12.66 -4.65 12.79
N ALA A 43 -11.56 -3.92 12.53
CA ALA A 43 -11.49 -2.49 12.74
C ALA A 43 -12.49 -1.73 11.85
N TYR A 44 -12.64 -2.11 10.60
CA TYR A 44 -13.59 -1.48 9.69
C TYR A 44 -15.05 -1.76 10.06
N LYS A 45 -15.34 -2.99 10.48
CA LYS A 45 -16.72 -3.41 10.89
C LYS A 45 -17.15 -2.83 12.24
N SER A 46 -16.22 -2.45 13.09
CA SER A 46 -16.54 -1.85 14.39
C SER A 46 -17.16 -0.46 14.23
N LYS A 47 -18.07 -0.08 15.13
CA LYS A 47 -18.75 1.22 15.07
C LYS A 47 -17.75 2.38 15.15
N GLY A 48 -17.67 3.17 14.08
CA GLY A 48 -16.71 4.27 13.96
C GLY A 48 -15.24 3.83 13.79
N GLY A 49 -14.99 2.54 13.63
CA GLY A 49 -13.64 1.99 13.53
C GLY A 49 -12.96 2.30 12.20
N LYS A 50 -11.64 2.38 12.26
CA LYS A 50 -10.76 2.63 11.11
C LYS A 50 -9.56 1.72 11.18
N SER A 51 -9.16 1.14 10.06
CA SER A 51 -7.89 0.42 9.95
C SER A 51 -6.86 1.28 9.22
N PHE A 52 -5.63 1.26 9.73
CA PHE A 52 -4.51 2.00 9.15
C PHE A 52 -3.38 1.03 8.83
N VAL A 53 -2.95 1.01 7.57
CA VAL A 53 -1.75 0.31 7.12
C VAL A 53 -0.63 1.33 6.98
N CYS A 54 0.34 1.26 7.90
CA CYS A 54 1.43 2.22 7.99
C CYS A 54 2.74 1.58 7.53
N PHE A 55 3.49 2.27 6.68
CA PHE A 55 4.83 1.87 6.26
C PHE A 55 5.63 3.08 5.75
N SER A 56 6.97 2.99 5.77
CA SER A 56 7.82 4.00 5.13
C SER A 56 7.65 3.93 3.61
N SER A 57 7.61 5.07 2.94
CA SER A 57 7.41 5.13 1.48
C SER A 57 8.52 4.44 0.67
N THR A 58 9.71 4.30 1.28
CA THR A 58 10.89 3.71 0.65
C THR A 58 11.60 2.69 1.55
N PHE A 59 12.49 1.92 0.96
CA PHE A 59 13.48 1.09 1.65
C PHE A 59 14.79 1.07 0.88
N LYS A 60 15.89 0.80 1.57
CA LYS A 60 17.19 0.57 0.95
C LYS A 60 17.43 -0.93 0.81
N SER A 61 17.81 -1.38 -0.38
CA SER A 61 18.31 -2.74 -0.62
C SER A 61 19.74 -2.90 -0.10
N LYS A 62 20.25 -4.14 -0.07
CA LYS A 62 21.60 -4.43 0.45
C LYS A 62 22.73 -3.74 -0.30
N ASP A 63 22.52 -3.43 -1.58
CA ASP A 63 23.43 -2.65 -2.44
C ASP A 63 23.34 -1.13 -2.20
N GLY A 64 22.54 -0.69 -1.22
CA GLY A 64 22.35 0.72 -0.89
C GLY A 64 21.35 1.48 -1.77
N LYS A 65 20.78 0.83 -2.78
CA LYS A 65 19.80 1.45 -3.70
C LYS A 65 18.47 1.67 -2.99
N MET A 66 17.89 2.85 -3.19
CA MET A 66 16.56 3.21 -2.69
C MET A 66 15.47 2.70 -3.64
N HIS A 67 14.42 2.14 -3.06
CA HIS A 67 13.26 1.59 -3.77
C HIS A 67 11.97 2.11 -3.15
N SER A 68 10.97 2.38 -3.99
CA SER A 68 9.63 2.71 -3.51
C SER A 68 8.91 1.47 -2.95
N ARG A 69 8.16 1.67 -1.85
CA ARG A 69 7.21 0.67 -1.34
C ARG A 69 5.80 0.83 -1.94
N ILE A 70 5.52 1.98 -2.53
CA ILE A 70 4.34 2.17 -3.39
C ILE A 70 4.79 1.82 -4.80
N ARG A 71 4.17 0.82 -5.41
CA ARG A 71 4.59 0.23 -6.69
C ARG A 71 3.43 0.22 -7.68
N PRO A 72 3.70 0.25 -8.99
CA PRO A 72 2.65 0.16 -10.02
C PRO A 72 1.84 -1.12 -9.90
N THR A 73 2.53 -2.26 -9.84
CA THR A 73 1.95 -3.61 -9.79
C THR A 73 2.65 -4.48 -8.74
N LEU A 74 2.02 -5.59 -8.41
CA LEU A 74 2.66 -6.68 -7.68
C LEU A 74 3.89 -7.19 -8.45
N ALA A 75 4.99 -7.41 -7.74
CA ALA A 75 6.07 -8.20 -8.31
C ALA A 75 5.54 -9.63 -8.58
N GLU A 76 6.01 -10.24 -9.66
CA GLU A 76 5.62 -11.60 -10.01
C GLU A 76 5.80 -12.56 -8.83
N GLY A 77 4.79 -13.38 -8.56
CA GLY A 77 4.77 -14.34 -7.46
C GLY A 77 4.51 -13.73 -6.07
N SER A 78 4.30 -12.42 -5.96
CA SER A 78 3.95 -11.80 -4.66
C SER A 78 2.55 -12.15 -4.22
N THR A 79 2.39 -12.34 -2.91
CA THR A 79 1.09 -12.57 -2.26
C THR A 79 0.35 -11.26 -2.00
N VAL A 80 -0.97 -11.34 -1.92
CA VAL A 80 -1.84 -10.24 -1.47
C VAL A 80 -2.30 -10.56 -0.06
N THR A 81 -1.82 -9.82 0.92
CA THR A 81 -2.25 -9.96 2.32
C THR A 81 -3.58 -9.26 2.56
N ASP A 82 -3.71 -7.99 2.17
CA ASP A 82 -4.98 -7.27 2.19
C ASP A 82 -5.44 -7.01 0.76
N THR A 83 -6.65 -7.45 0.47
CA THR A 83 -7.25 -7.22 -0.84
C THR A 83 -7.67 -5.77 -1.00
N ARG A 84 -7.74 -5.31 -2.24
CA ARG A 84 -8.14 -3.96 -2.62
C ARG A 84 -9.40 -3.43 -1.91
N PRO A 85 -10.52 -4.19 -1.80
CA PRO A 85 -11.72 -3.69 -1.12
C PRO A 85 -11.59 -3.62 0.39
N ASN A 86 -10.62 -4.30 1.00
CA ASN A 86 -10.45 -4.33 2.45
C ASN A 86 -9.49 -3.24 2.97
N THR A 87 -8.56 -2.78 2.13
CA THR A 87 -7.66 -1.69 2.51
C THR A 87 -8.44 -0.41 2.77
N HIS A 88 -8.32 0.16 3.98
CA HIS A 88 -9.06 1.34 4.40
C HIS A 88 -8.19 2.60 4.32
N TRP A 89 -7.27 2.78 5.26
CA TRP A 89 -6.33 3.90 5.27
C TRP A 89 -4.92 3.42 5.03
N VAL A 90 -4.17 4.15 4.23
CA VAL A 90 -2.74 3.95 4.02
C VAL A 90 -2.00 5.20 4.49
N VAL A 91 -0.90 4.99 5.22
CA VAL A 91 -0.12 6.06 5.84
C VAL A 91 1.36 5.87 5.53
N THR A 92 1.99 6.93 5.10
CA THR A 92 3.45 7.04 4.97
C THR A 92 3.94 8.30 5.70
N GLU A 93 5.23 8.57 5.67
CA GLU A 93 5.81 9.82 6.18
C GLU A 93 5.36 11.07 5.40
N TYR A 94 4.79 10.88 4.20
CA TYR A 94 4.28 11.98 3.35
C TYR A 94 2.78 12.25 3.52
N GLY A 95 2.09 11.45 4.33
CA GLY A 95 0.69 11.69 4.63
C GLY A 95 -0.15 10.43 4.77
N LYS A 96 -1.46 10.61 4.75
CA LYS A 96 -2.45 9.55 4.88
C LYS A 96 -3.55 9.70 3.84
N VAL A 97 -4.03 8.58 3.31
CA VAL A 97 -5.14 8.54 2.33
C VAL A 97 -6.15 7.47 2.70
N CYS A 98 -7.43 7.76 2.44
CA CYS A 98 -8.51 6.80 2.58
C CYS A 98 -8.83 6.19 1.23
N LEU A 99 -8.74 4.87 1.08
CA LEU A 99 -8.96 4.19 -0.18
C LEU A 99 -10.39 3.65 -0.35
N LYS A 100 -11.20 3.64 0.71
CA LYS A 100 -12.60 3.18 0.63
C LYS A 100 -13.43 4.13 -0.23
N GLY A 101 -14.25 3.55 -1.10
CA GLY A 101 -15.13 4.30 -1.98
C GLY A 101 -14.46 4.92 -3.22
N LEU A 102 -13.13 4.85 -3.33
CA LEU A 102 -12.41 5.40 -4.46
C LEU A 102 -12.40 4.44 -5.65
N SER A 103 -12.54 5.00 -6.84
CA SER A 103 -12.29 4.32 -8.12
C SER A 103 -10.80 3.99 -8.29
N LEU A 104 -10.43 3.22 -9.32
CA LEU A 104 -9.03 2.81 -9.52
C LEU A 104 -8.08 3.98 -9.75
N TRP A 105 -8.49 4.98 -10.53
CA TRP A 105 -7.67 6.18 -10.78
C TRP A 105 -7.56 7.07 -9.55
N GLU A 106 -8.63 7.23 -8.76
CA GLU A 106 -8.55 7.98 -7.50
C GLU A 106 -7.66 7.29 -6.47
N ARG A 107 -7.65 5.94 -6.44
CA ARG A 107 -6.71 5.17 -5.62
C ARG A 107 -5.25 5.40 -6.05
N ALA A 108 -5.00 5.36 -7.36
CA ALA A 108 -3.66 5.62 -7.89
C ALA A 108 -3.19 7.03 -7.54
N GLU A 109 -4.02 8.04 -7.73
CA GLU A 109 -3.73 9.43 -7.36
C GLU A 109 -3.44 9.57 -5.87
N ALA A 110 -4.33 9.03 -5.02
CA ALA A 110 -4.18 9.06 -3.56
C ALA A 110 -2.87 8.40 -3.11
N LEU A 111 -2.53 7.21 -3.62
CA LEU A 111 -1.31 6.51 -3.25
C LEU A 111 -0.05 7.20 -3.76
N ILE A 112 -0.08 7.77 -4.98
CA ILE A 112 1.03 8.54 -5.53
C ILE A 112 1.27 9.81 -4.71
N SER A 113 0.23 10.46 -4.20
CA SER A 113 0.36 11.68 -3.38
C SER A 113 1.15 11.46 -2.09
N ILE A 114 1.12 10.24 -1.53
CA ILE A 114 1.86 9.86 -0.32
C ILE A 114 3.11 9.03 -0.61
N ALA A 115 3.50 8.86 -1.88
CA ALA A 115 4.77 8.26 -2.27
C ALA A 115 5.94 9.23 -2.06
N HIS A 116 7.16 8.69 -1.97
CA HIS A 116 8.36 9.53 -1.95
C HIS A 116 8.44 10.38 -3.23
N PRO A 117 8.74 11.68 -3.16
CA PRO A 117 8.74 12.59 -4.30
C PRO A 117 9.51 12.07 -5.52
N ASP A 118 10.70 11.51 -5.32
CA ASP A 118 11.57 11.03 -6.40
C ASP A 118 10.97 9.90 -7.24
N PHE A 119 9.91 9.23 -6.76
CA PHE A 119 9.26 8.13 -7.46
C PHE A 119 7.89 8.50 -8.05
N ARG A 120 7.38 9.72 -7.78
CA ARG A 120 6.01 10.08 -8.20
C ARG A 120 5.86 10.14 -9.72
N ASP A 121 6.81 10.74 -10.42
CA ASP A 121 6.75 10.85 -11.89
C ASP A 121 6.80 9.47 -12.56
N GLU A 122 7.65 8.57 -12.06
CA GLU A 122 7.68 7.18 -12.52
C GLU A 122 6.34 6.47 -12.28
N LEU A 123 5.77 6.64 -11.09
CA LEU A 123 4.47 6.03 -10.74
C LEU A 123 3.34 6.58 -11.61
N ILE A 124 3.34 7.87 -11.94
CA ILE A 124 2.37 8.50 -12.87
C ILE A 124 2.52 7.89 -14.25
N ALA A 125 3.74 7.81 -14.78
CA ALA A 125 3.99 7.24 -16.10
C ALA A 125 3.52 5.77 -16.19
N GLU A 126 3.76 4.97 -15.15
CA GLU A 126 3.28 3.60 -15.11
C GLU A 126 1.74 3.53 -14.98
N ALA A 127 1.12 4.40 -14.17
CA ALA A 127 -0.33 4.49 -14.06
C ALA A 127 -1.00 4.89 -15.38
N GLU A 128 -0.37 5.74 -16.18
CA GLU A 128 -0.82 6.08 -17.54
C GLU A 128 -0.79 4.87 -18.47
N LYS A 129 0.30 4.09 -18.46
CA LYS A 129 0.41 2.84 -19.24
C LYS A 129 -0.67 1.82 -18.83
N MET A 130 -0.97 1.75 -17.53
CA MET A 130 -2.03 0.89 -16.98
C MET A 130 -3.44 1.44 -17.25
N LYS A 131 -3.57 2.63 -17.84
CA LYS A 131 -4.85 3.34 -18.10
C LYS A 131 -5.67 3.64 -16.84
N ILE A 132 -5.00 3.78 -15.69
CA ILE A 132 -5.57 4.17 -14.40
C ILE A 132 -5.17 5.56 -13.96
N TRP A 133 -4.54 6.33 -14.83
CA TRP A 133 -4.26 7.75 -14.66
C TRP A 133 -4.91 8.55 -15.77
N ARG A 134 -5.64 9.60 -15.43
CA ARG A 134 -6.30 10.47 -16.39
C ARG A 134 -5.75 11.89 -16.29
N LYS A 135 -5.69 12.61 -17.42
CA LYS A 135 -5.29 14.03 -17.44
C LYS A 135 -6.19 14.90 -16.57
N SER A 136 -7.44 14.48 -16.35
CA SER A 136 -8.41 15.16 -15.46
C SER A 136 -8.15 14.94 -13.96
N ASN A 137 -7.20 14.11 -13.60
CA ASN A 137 -6.79 13.88 -12.19
C ASN A 137 -5.73 14.90 -11.73
N LYS A 138 -5.48 15.96 -12.49
CA LYS A 138 -4.53 17.02 -12.16
C LYS A 138 -5.18 18.15 -11.40
#